data_06c5157beaedf66843ccdddc993cfe17
#
_entry.id   06c5157beaedf66843ccdddc993cfe17
#
_cell.length_a   1.000
_cell.length_b   1.000
_cell.length_c   1.000
_cell.angle_alpha   90.00
_cell.angle_beta   90.00
_cell.angle_gamma   90.00
#
_symmetry.space_group_name_H-M   'P 1'
#
loop_
_entity.id
_entity.type
_entity.pdbx_description
1 polymer ?
#
loop_
_entity_poly.entity_id
_entity_poly.type
_entity_poly.pdbx_seq_one_letter_code
_entity_poly.pdbx_strand_id
1 'polypeptide(L)'
;MTAAAPLIAVVDYGAGNLVSIDQALTSVGATVVVVRDPGEIGDADALLVPGVGAAAPAMDRLAGRGLVDPIRDWITEGRPYLGICLGLQLLFDGSDEDGATTLGVIPGRTIVLADAPTLPHIGWNQVERLRPHPLFDGIEPDADFYFVHSYAGALADDDGGTGSIALARTHHGASFVSAIARGSLIGVQFHPERSGRDGLRLLANYVDLVRSGRWPAQVPRSILDASVAV
;
A
#
# COMPACT_ATOMS: atom_id res chain seq x y z
N MET A 1 -9.38 10.48 28.37
CA MET A 1 -7.99 10.77 27.95
C MET A 1 -7.95 10.50 26.46
N THR A 2 -7.71 11.52 25.64
CA THR A 2 -7.48 11.34 24.20
C THR A 2 -6.16 10.57 24.02
N ALA A 3 -6.20 9.44 23.33
CA ALA A 3 -4.97 8.71 22.99
C ALA A 3 -4.01 9.65 22.24
N ALA A 4 -2.71 9.48 22.43
CA ALA A 4 -1.70 10.28 21.74
C ALA A 4 -1.84 10.11 20.21
N ALA A 5 -1.46 11.15 19.46
CA ALA A 5 -1.38 11.04 18.00
C ALA A 5 -0.33 9.99 17.62
N PRO A 6 -0.66 9.01 16.76
CA PRO A 6 0.31 8.01 16.37
C PRO A 6 1.43 8.64 15.53
N LEU A 7 2.66 8.16 15.72
CA LEU A 7 3.84 8.56 14.97
C LEU A 7 3.97 7.70 13.72
N ILE A 8 3.88 8.32 12.53
CA ILE A 8 4.02 7.62 11.25
C ILE A 8 5.35 8.01 10.61
N ALA A 9 6.22 7.04 10.41
CA ALA A 9 7.46 7.20 9.66
C ALA A 9 7.16 7.11 8.16
N VAL A 10 7.42 8.17 7.42
CA VAL A 10 7.25 8.25 5.95
C VAL A 10 8.61 8.11 5.30
N VAL A 11 8.79 7.06 4.52
CA VAL A 11 10.08 6.74 3.88
C VAL A 11 10.35 7.69 2.72
N ASP A 12 11.44 8.45 2.81
CA ASP A 12 11.97 9.29 1.73
C ASP A 12 13.17 8.60 1.07
N TYR A 13 12.92 7.89 0.00
CA TYR A 13 13.98 7.35 -0.86
C TYR A 13 14.17 8.15 -2.17
N GLY A 14 13.65 9.38 -2.21
CA GLY A 14 13.74 10.28 -3.35
C GLY A 14 12.64 10.09 -4.39
N ALA A 15 11.50 9.50 -4.01
CA ALA A 15 10.32 9.37 -4.85
C ALA A 15 9.03 9.59 -4.02
N GLY A 16 8.02 10.16 -4.65
CA GLY A 16 6.72 10.44 -4.02
C GLY A 16 6.53 11.91 -3.64
N ASN A 17 5.27 12.28 -3.44
CA ASN A 17 4.88 13.62 -3.01
C ASN A 17 4.80 13.68 -1.48
N LEU A 18 5.94 13.76 -0.81
CA LEU A 18 6.04 13.73 0.64
C LEU A 18 5.28 14.88 1.31
N VAL A 19 5.27 16.07 0.68
CA VAL A 19 4.57 17.25 1.23
C VAL A 19 3.06 16.99 1.31
N SER A 20 2.46 16.46 0.26
CA SER A 20 1.03 16.15 0.26
C SER A 20 0.68 15.04 1.25
N ILE A 21 1.55 14.03 1.39
CA ILE A 21 1.37 12.93 2.34
C ILE A 21 1.46 13.43 3.77
N ASP A 22 2.48 14.23 4.10
CA ASP A 22 2.64 14.84 5.41
C ASP A 22 1.44 15.70 5.80
N GLN A 23 1.02 16.61 4.91
CA GLN A 23 -0.15 17.44 5.13
C GLN A 23 -1.43 16.63 5.33
N ALA A 24 -1.65 15.60 4.51
CA ALA A 24 -2.82 14.74 4.61
C ALA A 24 -2.84 13.97 5.94
N LEU A 25 -1.75 13.31 6.32
CA LEU A 25 -1.63 12.56 7.58
C LEU A 25 -1.77 13.48 8.81
N THR A 26 -1.11 14.62 8.79
CA THR A 26 -1.21 15.61 9.88
C THR A 26 -2.64 16.13 10.03
N SER A 27 -3.34 16.40 8.91
CA SER A 27 -4.73 16.88 8.94
C SER A 27 -5.71 15.87 9.53
N VAL A 28 -5.38 14.58 9.51
CA VAL A 28 -6.21 13.50 10.08
C VAL A 28 -5.71 13.01 11.45
N GLY A 29 -4.79 13.75 12.07
CA GLY A 29 -4.40 13.56 13.47
C GLY A 29 -3.24 12.59 13.70
N ALA A 30 -2.35 12.40 12.74
CA ALA A 30 -1.07 11.73 12.93
C ALA A 30 0.06 12.73 13.20
N THR A 31 1.12 12.27 13.84
CA THR A 31 2.43 12.92 13.83
C THR A 31 3.28 12.25 12.75
N VAL A 32 3.97 13.04 11.93
CA VAL A 32 4.76 12.53 10.82
C VAL A 32 6.24 12.78 11.05
N VAL A 33 7.05 11.77 10.77
CA VAL A 33 8.51 11.89 10.65
C VAL A 33 8.93 11.37 9.28
N VAL A 34 9.72 12.15 8.56
CA VAL A 34 10.30 11.72 7.27
C VAL A 34 11.63 11.04 7.55
N VAL A 35 11.77 9.79 7.08
CA VAL A 35 12.93 8.95 7.35
C VAL A 35 13.70 8.62 6.06
N ARG A 36 15.04 8.70 6.12
CA ARG A 36 15.94 8.50 4.99
C ARG A 36 16.92 7.36 5.19
N ASP A 37 17.07 6.93 6.40
CA ASP A 37 17.94 5.81 6.77
C ASP A 37 17.29 4.97 7.90
N PRO A 38 17.77 3.75 8.14
CA PRO A 38 17.19 2.84 9.13
C PRO A 38 17.13 3.38 10.55
N GLY A 39 18.13 4.16 10.96
CA GLY A 39 18.20 4.71 12.31
C GLY A 39 17.12 5.73 12.62
N GLU A 40 16.50 6.33 11.60
CA GLU A 40 15.44 7.32 11.74
C GLU A 40 14.05 6.71 11.91
N ILE A 41 13.86 5.41 11.61
CA ILE A 41 12.54 4.73 11.77
C ILE A 41 12.13 4.70 13.25
N GLY A 42 13.08 4.46 14.15
CA GLY A 42 12.91 4.58 15.60
C GLY A 42 11.68 3.85 16.15
N ASP A 43 11.00 4.52 17.07
CA ASP A 43 9.80 4.02 17.76
C ASP A 43 8.50 4.39 17.06
N ALA A 44 8.50 4.55 15.72
CA ALA A 44 7.29 4.85 14.98
C ALA A 44 6.20 3.78 15.20
N ASP A 45 4.94 4.21 15.25
CA ASP A 45 3.78 3.33 15.36
C ASP A 45 3.40 2.69 14.03
N ALA A 46 3.76 3.33 12.91
CA ALA A 46 3.51 2.83 11.56
C ALA A 46 4.59 3.29 10.57
N LEU A 47 4.81 2.49 9.53
CA LEU A 47 5.67 2.81 8.39
C LEU A 47 4.82 3.06 7.14
N LEU A 48 5.03 4.19 6.48
CA LEU A 48 4.41 4.50 5.19
C LEU A 48 5.49 4.57 4.12
N VAL A 49 5.34 3.77 3.07
CA VAL A 49 6.19 3.82 1.89
C VAL A 49 5.38 4.36 0.71
N PRO A 50 5.59 5.62 0.35
CA PRO A 50 4.98 6.20 -0.84
C PRO A 50 5.84 5.85 -2.06
N GLY A 51 5.34 6.16 -3.25
CA GLY A 51 6.22 6.13 -4.42
C GLY A 51 5.53 6.47 -5.71
N VAL A 52 6.35 6.92 -6.66
CA VAL A 52 6.00 7.15 -8.06
C VAL A 52 7.16 6.70 -8.94
N GLY A 53 6.88 6.32 -10.19
CA GLY A 53 7.88 5.84 -11.15
C GLY A 53 8.03 4.33 -11.13
N ALA A 54 9.17 3.81 -11.60
CA ALA A 54 9.44 2.41 -11.82
C ALA A 54 10.10 1.71 -10.61
N ALA A 55 9.98 0.38 -10.55
CA ALA A 55 10.41 -0.41 -9.41
C ALA A 55 11.94 -0.50 -9.27
N ALA A 56 12.70 -0.68 -10.37
CA ALA A 56 14.15 -0.83 -10.30
C ALA A 56 14.84 0.40 -9.69
N PRO A 57 14.60 1.64 -10.18
CA PRO A 57 15.17 2.84 -9.56
C PRO A 57 14.75 3.03 -8.10
N ALA A 58 13.52 2.61 -7.74
CA ALA A 58 13.04 2.69 -6.37
C ALA A 58 13.82 1.72 -5.46
N MET A 59 13.97 0.46 -5.88
CA MET A 59 14.73 -0.54 -5.14
C MET A 59 16.21 -0.18 -5.00
N ASP A 60 16.83 0.36 -6.05
CA ASP A 60 18.22 0.84 -6.02
C ASP A 60 18.41 1.95 -4.96
N ARG A 61 17.45 2.90 -4.90
CA ARG A 61 17.49 3.99 -3.92
C ARG A 61 17.25 3.49 -2.49
N LEU A 62 16.30 2.57 -2.31
CA LEU A 62 16.07 1.94 -1.00
C LEU A 62 17.30 1.14 -0.54
N ALA A 63 17.91 0.36 -1.44
CA ALA A 63 19.12 -0.40 -1.16
C ALA A 63 20.30 0.52 -0.84
N GLY A 64 20.48 1.59 -1.62
CA GLY A 64 21.55 2.59 -1.39
C GLY A 64 21.42 3.33 -0.05
N ARG A 65 20.24 3.33 0.57
CA ARG A 65 19.97 3.88 1.92
C ARG A 65 19.93 2.80 3.01
N GLY A 66 20.10 1.53 2.66
CA GLY A 66 20.01 0.41 3.60
C GLY A 66 18.59 0.15 4.13
N LEU A 67 17.55 0.60 3.43
CA LEU A 67 16.16 0.54 3.89
C LEU A 67 15.42 -0.75 3.50
N VAL A 68 15.96 -1.58 2.59
CA VAL A 68 15.27 -2.77 2.07
C VAL A 68 14.97 -3.76 3.20
N ASP A 69 16.00 -4.21 3.92
CA ASP A 69 15.84 -5.19 4.99
C ASP A 69 15.04 -4.63 6.18
N PRO A 70 15.28 -3.40 6.67
CA PRO A 70 14.45 -2.79 7.71
C PRO A 70 12.96 -2.71 7.36
N ILE A 71 12.61 -2.43 6.11
CA ILE A 71 11.20 -2.43 5.67
C ILE A 71 10.64 -3.86 5.68
N ARG A 72 11.40 -4.85 5.19
CA ARG A 72 10.99 -6.27 5.23
C ARG A 72 10.79 -6.76 6.66
N ASP A 73 11.74 -6.47 7.55
CA ASP A 73 11.69 -6.86 8.95
C ASP A 73 10.47 -6.24 9.64
N TRP A 74 10.22 -4.94 9.42
CA TRP A 74 9.04 -4.23 9.91
C TRP A 74 7.73 -4.95 9.56
N ILE A 75 7.60 -5.34 8.29
CA ILE A 75 6.40 -6.03 7.79
C ILE A 75 6.31 -7.45 8.37
N THR A 76 7.44 -8.17 8.45
CA THR A 76 7.51 -9.56 8.94
C THR A 76 7.19 -9.62 10.43
N GLU A 77 7.56 -8.62 11.20
CA GLU A 77 7.19 -8.43 12.61
C GLU A 77 5.70 -8.11 12.80
N GLY A 78 4.95 -7.92 11.72
CA GLY A 78 3.52 -7.60 11.77
C GLY A 78 3.24 -6.16 12.21
N ARG A 79 4.20 -5.27 12.09
CA ARG A 79 4.05 -3.85 12.42
C ARG A 79 3.25 -3.13 11.33
N PRO A 80 2.49 -2.07 11.69
CA PRO A 80 1.62 -1.37 10.75
C PRO A 80 2.39 -0.78 9.55
N TYR A 81 1.94 -1.12 8.35
CA TYR A 81 2.52 -0.67 7.09
C TYR A 81 1.44 -0.15 6.14
N LEU A 82 1.72 0.96 5.45
CA LEU A 82 0.90 1.47 4.34
C LEU A 82 1.78 1.72 3.11
N GLY A 83 1.56 0.96 2.04
CA GLY A 83 2.15 1.22 0.72
C GLY A 83 1.21 2.02 -0.17
N ILE A 84 1.67 3.16 -0.72
CA ILE A 84 0.89 3.99 -1.64
C ILE A 84 1.49 3.89 -3.05
N CYS A 85 0.69 3.51 -4.03
CA CYS A 85 1.01 3.39 -5.44
C CYS A 85 2.24 2.48 -5.65
N LEU A 86 3.40 3.00 -6.01
CA LEU A 86 4.63 2.22 -6.12
C LEU A 86 4.98 1.51 -4.79
N GLY A 87 4.67 2.11 -3.64
CA GLY A 87 4.87 1.46 -2.33
C GLY A 87 4.04 0.19 -2.12
N LEU A 88 2.86 0.06 -2.75
CA LEU A 88 2.14 -1.19 -2.86
C LEU A 88 2.86 -2.14 -3.83
N GLN A 89 3.27 -1.66 -5.01
CA GLN A 89 3.90 -2.48 -6.05
C GLN A 89 5.22 -3.10 -5.59
N LEU A 90 5.97 -2.39 -4.76
CA LEU A 90 7.22 -2.91 -4.17
C LEU A 90 7.02 -4.09 -3.21
N LEU A 91 5.81 -4.37 -2.72
CA LEU A 91 5.54 -5.51 -1.86
C LEU A 91 5.59 -6.86 -2.59
N PHE A 92 5.40 -6.88 -3.91
CA PHE A 92 5.39 -8.10 -4.72
C PHE A 92 6.80 -8.71 -4.89
N ASP A 93 6.91 -9.85 -5.60
CA ASP A 93 8.19 -10.50 -5.87
C ASP A 93 9.02 -9.73 -6.90
N GLY A 94 8.36 -8.99 -7.79
CA GLY A 94 9.04 -8.20 -8.81
C GLY A 94 8.12 -7.39 -9.70
N SER A 95 8.70 -6.69 -10.66
CA SER A 95 8.02 -5.86 -11.64
C SER A 95 8.38 -6.30 -13.07
N ASP A 96 7.37 -6.40 -13.95
CA ASP A 96 7.58 -6.65 -15.37
C ASP A 96 7.89 -5.38 -16.16
N GLU A 97 7.75 -4.19 -15.53
CA GLU A 97 8.11 -2.91 -16.15
C GLU A 97 9.59 -2.83 -16.52
N ASP A 98 10.44 -3.31 -15.61
CA ASP A 98 11.90 -3.16 -15.69
C ASP A 98 12.64 -4.44 -15.26
N GLY A 99 11.91 -5.52 -14.98
CA GLY A 99 12.47 -6.81 -14.55
C GLY A 99 13.00 -6.81 -13.11
N ALA A 100 12.73 -5.77 -12.32
CA ALA A 100 13.22 -5.66 -10.96
C ALA A 100 12.71 -6.77 -10.05
N THR A 101 13.58 -7.24 -9.14
CA THR A 101 13.18 -7.94 -7.93
C THR A 101 12.84 -6.89 -6.87
N THR A 102 11.73 -7.06 -6.17
CA THR A 102 11.26 -6.11 -5.19
C THR A 102 11.30 -6.67 -3.76
N LEU A 103 10.45 -6.22 -2.85
CA LEU A 103 10.54 -6.65 -1.44
C LEU A 103 10.17 -8.13 -1.22
N GLY A 104 9.40 -8.76 -2.13
CA GLY A 104 9.06 -10.19 -2.03
C GLY A 104 8.24 -10.55 -0.79
N VAL A 105 7.36 -9.65 -0.35
CA VAL A 105 6.48 -9.84 0.82
C VAL A 105 5.17 -10.51 0.43
N ILE A 106 4.75 -10.31 -0.82
CA ILE A 106 3.50 -10.80 -1.39
C ILE A 106 3.81 -11.56 -2.66
N PRO A 107 3.42 -12.85 -2.77
CA PRO A 107 3.58 -13.61 -3.99
C PRO A 107 2.85 -12.97 -5.17
N GLY A 108 3.53 -12.87 -6.30
CA GLY A 108 3.00 -12.24 -7.52
C GLY A 108 3.93 -11.18 -8.08
N ARG A 109 3.46 -10.46 -9.08
CA ARG A 109 4.26 -9.47 -9.80
C ARG A 109 3.47 -8.22 -10.13
N THR A 110 4.15 -7.12 -10.32
CA THR A 110 3.58 -5.94 -10.94
C THR A 110 3.63 -6.11 -12.46
N ILE A 111 2.47 -6.04 -13.10
CA ILE A 111 2.30 -6.24 -14.56
C ILE A 111 1.65 -5.02 -15.20
N VAL A 112 1.82 -4.86 -16.51
CA VAL A 112 1.15 -3.81 -17.28
C VAL A 112 -0.38 -4.01 -17.23
N LEU A 113 -1.13 -2.91 -17.18
CA LEU A 113 -2.59 -2.96 -17.28
C LEU A 113 -3.01 -3.47 -18.66
N ALA A 114 -3.55 -4.70 -18.71
CA ALA A 114 -4.05 -5.29 -19.94
C ALA A 114 -5.30 -4.56 -20.44
N ASP A 115 -5.45 -4.50 -21.76
CA ASP A 115 -6.62 -3.93 -22.45
C ASP A 115 -6.98 -2.50 -22.00
N ALA A 116 -6.02 -1.78 -21.41
CA ALA A 116 -6.22 -0.40 -20.97
C ALA A 116 -6.55 0.50 -22.17
N PRO A 117 -7.62 1.33 -22.08
CA PRO A 117 -7.96 2.25 -23.18
C PRO A 117 -6.89 3.31 -23.41
N THR A 118 -6.17 3.66 -22.36
CA THR A 118 -5.01 4.58 -22.39
C THR A 118 -4.01 4.21 -21.28
N LEU A 119 -2.72 4.40 -21.54
CA LEU A 119 -1.66 4.31 -20.54
C LEU A 119 -0.84 5.59 -20.54
N PRO A 120 -0.49 6.10 -19.35
CA PRO A 120 -0.88 5.60 -18.04
C PRO A 120 -2.37 5.84 -17.73
N HIS A 121 -2.95 5.04 -16.83
CA HIS A 121 -4.22 5.30 -16.16
C HIS A 121 -4.06 6.55 -15.30
N ILE A 122 -4.54 7.70 -15.76
CA ILE A 122 -4.49 8.97 -15.04
C ILE A 122 -5.89 9.52 -14.85
N GLY A 123 -6.28 9.76 -13.61
CA GLY A 123 -7.55 10.37 -13.28
C GLY A 123 -8.26 9.73 -12.11
N TRP A 124 -9.53 10.09 -11.98
CA TRP A 124 -10.42 9.58 -10.95
C TRP A 124 -11.11 8.33 -11.46
N ASN A 125 -11.16 7.30 -10.61
CA ASN A 125 -11.81 6.05 -10.92
C ASN A 125 -12.36 5.39 -9.67
N GLN A 126 -13.38 4.56 -9.83
CA GLN A 126 -14.09 3.89 -8.77
C GLN A 126 -13.30 2.72 -8.21
N VAL A 127 -13.46 2.50 -6.90
CA VAL A 127 -12.84 1.41 -6.16
C VAL A 127 -13.93 0.47 -5.65
N GLU A 128 -14.08 -0.67 -6.32
CA GLU A 128 -15.00 -1.73 -5.94
C GLU A 128 -14.43 -2.53 -4.76
N ARG A 129 -15.14 -2.52 -3.62
CA ARG A 129 -14.75 -3.27 -2.42
C ARG A 129 -15.15 -4.72 -2.53
N LEU A 130 -14.20 -5.62 -2.33
CA LEU A 130 -14.43 -7.07 -2.38
C LEU A 130 -14.94 -7.62 -1.05
N ARG A 131 -14.66 -6.91 0.05
CA ARG A 131 -15.09 -7.29 1.41
C ARG A 131 -15.12 -6.08 2.34
N PRO A 132 -15.92 -6.14 3.42
CA PRO A 132 -15.89 -5.10 4.46
C PRO A 132 -14.49 -5.00 5.09
N HIS A 133 -14.04 -3.77 5.31
CA HIS A 133 -12.79 -3.49 6.02
C HIS A 133 -12.84 -2.09 6.62
N PRO A 134 -12.38 -1.88 7.87
CA PRO A 134 -12.43 -0.58 8.54
C PRO A 134 -11.73 0.55 7.78
N LEU A 135 -10.76 0.22 6.91
CA LEU A 135 -10.10 1.20 6.05
C LEU A 135 -11.10 2.02 5.21
N PHE A 136 -12.24 1.44 4.85
CA PHE A 136 -13.27 2.08 4.03
C PHE A 136 -14.50 2.55 4.83
N ASP A 137 -14.44 2.59 6.16
CA ASP A 137 -15.56 3.03 6.98
C ASP A 137 -15.92 4.49 6.69
N GLY A 138 -17.22 4.74 6.43
CA GLY A 138 -17.73 6.07 6.11
C GLY A 138 -17.36 6.61 4.73
N ILE A 139 -16.89 5.75 3.83
CA ILE A 139 -16.66 6.04 2.42
C ILE A 139 -17.77 5.36 1.62
N GLU A 140 -18.36 6.04 0.64
CA GLU A 140 -19.41 5.46 -0.20
C GLU A 140 -18.88 4.33 -1.10
N PRO A 141 -19.70 3.33 -1.45
CA PRO A 141 -19.25 2.20 -2.28
C PRO A 141 -18.65 2.61 -3.63
N ASP A 142 -19.16 3.68 -4.22
CA ASP A 142 -18.78 4.16 -5.56
C ASP A 142 -17.85 5.37 -5.50
N ALA A 143 -17.16 5.57 -4.36
CA ALA A 143 -16.24 6.69 -4.20
C ALA A 143 -15.09 6.63 -5.21
N ASP A 144 -14.79 7.77 -5.79
CA ASP A 144 -13.70 7.95 -6.74
C ASP A 144 -12.38 8.24 -6.01
N PHE A 145 -11.32 7.59 -6.46
CA PHE A 145 -9.95 7.85 -6.02
C PHE A 145 -9.07 8.24 -7.21
N TYR A 146 -7.98 8.96 -6.94
CA TYR A 146 -7.05 9.41 -7.97
C TYR A 146 -5.97 8.36 -8.23
N PHE A 147 -5.83 7.99 -9.51
CA PHE A 147 -4.83 7.05 -10.02
C PHE A 147 -3.83 7.75 -10.95
N VAL A 148 -2.60 7.24 -10.99
CA VAL A 148 -1.58 7.63 -11.98
C VAL A 148 -0.55 6.50 -12.11
N HIS A 149 -0.83 5.48 -12.94
CA HIS A 149 0.04 4.32 -13.11
C HIS A 149 -0.23 3.61 -14.44
N SER A 150 0.76 2.86 -14.94
CA SER A 150 0.62 1.97 -16.11
C SER A 150 0.66 0.50 -15.71
N TYR A 151 1.17 0.21 -14.52
CA TYR A 151 1.37 -1.13 -13.98
C TYR A 151 0.60 -1.28 -12.67
N ALA A 152 0.15 -2.50 -12.37
CA ALA A 152 -0.54 -2.83 -11.13
C ALA A 152 -0.13 -4.21 -10.63
N GLY A 153 -0.31 -4.44 -9.32
CA GLY A 153 -0.03 -5.72 -8.71
C GLY A 153 -0.99 -6.81 -9.18
N ALA A 154 -0.44 -7.94 -9.63
CA ALA A 154 -1.14 -9.18 -9.88
C ALA A 154 -0.72 -10.21 -8.83
N LEU A 155 -1.68 -10.64 -8.02
CA LEU A 155 -1.49 -11.68 -7.01
C LEU A 155 -1.33 -13.04 -7.69
N ALA A 156 -0.39 -13.87 -7.20
CA ALA A 156 -0.17 -15.21 -7.74
C ALA A 156 -1.40 -16.11 -7.59
N ASP A 157 -2.12 -15.98 -6.46
CA ASP A 157 -3.28 -16.80 -6.10
C ASP A 157 -4.54 -15.92 -5.92
N ASP A 158 -4.86 -15.11 -6.93
CA ASP A 158 -6.04 -14.25 -6.88
C ASP A 158 -7.28 -14.96 -7.43
N ASP A 159 -7.80 -15.90 -6.66
CA ASP A 159 -9.07 -16.59 -6.93
C ASP A 159 -10.30 -15.79 -6.49
N GLY A 160 -10.10 -14.61 -5.87
CA GLY A 160 -11.17 -13.80 -5.28
C GLY A 160 -11.86 -14.46 -4.08
N GLY A 161 -11.31 -15.59 -3.59
CA GLY A 161 -11.86 -16.35 -2.48
C GLY A 161 -11.68 -15.69 -1.11
N THR A 162 -12.23 -16.31 -0.09
CA THR A 162 -12.19 -15.80 1.30
C THR A 162 -10.78 -15.73 1.89
N GLY A 163 -9.78 -16.35 1.24
CA GLY A 163 -8.36 -16.30 1.59
C GLY A 163 -7.58 -15.18 0.93
N SER A 164 -8.15 -14.53 -0.09
CA SER A 164 -7.46 -13.47 -0.85
C SER A 164 -7.14 -12.26 0.02
N ILE A 165 -5.93 -11.72 -0.15
CA ILE A 165 -5.53 -10.45 0.46
C ILE A 165 -6.05 -9.24 -0.32
N ALA A 166 -6.62 -9.44 -1.52
CA ALA A 166 -7.27 -8.39 -2.28
C ALA A 166 -8.42 -7.80 -1.46
N LEU A 167 -8.40 -6.49 -1.30
CA LEU A 167 -9.39 -5.74 -0.54
C LEU A 167 -10.35 -4.99 -1.47
N ALA A 168 -9.82 -4.51 -2.59
CA ALA A 168 -10.61 -3.81 -3.59
C ALA A 168 -10.01 -3.96 -5.00
N ARG A 169 -10.85 -3.76 -6.01
CA ARG A 169 -10.51 -3.76 -7.43
C ARG A 169 -10.96 -2.47 -8.10
N THR A 170 -10.36 -2.21 -9.24
CA THR A 170 -10.73 -1.09 -10.12
C THR A 170 -10.66 -1.58 -11.57
N HIS A 171 -11.50 -1.02 -12.44
CA HIS A 171 -11.55 -1.35 -13.85
C HIS A 171 -10.96 -0.23 -14.71
N HIS A 172 -9.98 -0.58 -15.55
CA HIS A 172 -9.44 0.31 -16.57
C HIS A 172 -8.96 -0.55 -17.77
N GLY A 173 -9.91 -0.96 -18.60
CA GLY A 173 -9.76 -2.08 -19.52
C GLY A 173 -9.98 -3.39 -18.77
N ALA A 174 -8.93 -4.09 -18.37
CA ALA A 174 -9.02 -5.19 -17.43
C ALA A 174 -9.21 -4.72 -15.99
N SER A 175 -9.73 -5.61 -15.13
CA SER A 175 -9.79 -5.40 -13.69
C SER A 175 -8.42 -5.63 -13.05
N PHE A 176 -8.04 -4.77 -12.09
CA PHE A 176 -6.79 -4.92 -11.33
C PHE A 176 -7.02 -4.73 -9.84
N VAL A 177 -6.13 -5.26 -9.01
CA VAL A 177 -6.16 -5.08 -7.56
C VAL A 177 -5.78 -3.64 -7.22
N SER A 178 -6.71 -2.87 -6.66
CA SER A 178 -6.51 -1.47 -6.29
C SER A 178 -6.25 -1.27 -4.80
N ALA A 179 -6.57 -2.26 -3.95
CA ALA A 179 -6.18 -2.28 -2.55
C ALA A 179 -5.99 -3.71 -2.05
N ILE A 180 -5.07 -3.88 -1.11
CA ILE A 180 -4.80 -5.13 -0.39
C ILE A 180 -4.81 -4.88 1.12
N ALA A 181 -5.15 -5.93 1.90
CA ALA A 181 -4.99 -5.93 3.35
C ALA A 181 -4.70 -7.33 3.88
N ARG A 182 -3.64 -7.44 4.71
CA ARG A 182 -3.26 -8.66 5.45
C ARG A 182 -2.86 -8.26 6.87
N GLY A 183 -3.81 -8.30 7.80
CA GLY A 183 -3.60 -7.77 9.16
C GLY A 183 -3.27 -6.28 9.13
N SER A 184 -2.09 -5.90 9.63
CA SER A 184 -1.60 -4.53 9.66
C SER A 184 -0.88 -4.08 8.39
N LEU A 185 -0.65 -4.98 7.43
CA LEU A 185 -0.12 -4.67 6.10
C LEU A 185 -1.25 -4.19 5.20
N ILE A 186 -1.20 -2.95 4.76
CA ILE A 186 -2.13 -2.34 3.81
C ILE A 186 -1.35 -1.77 2.62
N GLY A 187 -1.91 -1.93 1.43
CA GLY A 187 -1.42 -1.29 0.22
C GLY A 187 -2.56 -0.77 -0.63
N VAL A 188 -2.39 0.40 -1.24
CA VAL A 188 -3.34 1.01 -2.16
C VAL A 188 -2.64 1.47 -3.44
N GLN A 189 -3.26 1.21 -4.61
CA GLN A 189 -2.69 1.61 -5.91
C GLN A 189 -2.98 3.08 -6.24
N PHE A 190 -4.05 3.62 -5.71
CA PHE A 190 -4.43 5.03 -5.83
C PHE A 190 -3.67 5.90 -4.82
N HIS A 191 -3.82 7.22 -4.99
CA HIS A 191 -3.20 8.23 -4.13
C HIS A 191 -4.23 8.83 -3.18
N PRO A 192 -4.40 8.33 -1.94
CA PRO A 192 -5.38 8.87 -1.01
C PRO A 192 -5.10 10.34 -0.66
N GLU A 193 -3.82 10.76 -0.61
CA GLU A 193 -3.41 12.14 -0.35
C GLU A 193 -3.83 13.12 -1.48
N ARG A 194 -4.27 12.58 -2.63
CA ARG A 194 -4.78 13.33 -3.79
C ARG A 194 -6.25 13.05 -4.08
N SER A 195 -6.92 12.26 -3.25
CA SER A 195 -8.27 11.78 -3.48
C SER A 195 -9.33 12.56 -2.67
N GLY A 196 -9.06 13.82 -2.35
CA GLY A 196 -10.02 14.72 -1.73
C GLY A 196 -10.55 14.20 -0.39
N ARG A 197 -11.88 14.37 -0.16
CA ARG A 197 -12.51 14.01 1.12
C ARG A 197 -12.43 12.51 1.41
N ASP A 198 -12.66 11.66 0.42
CA ASP A 198 -12.70 10.22 0.62
C ASP A 198 -11.28 9.64 0.82
N GLY A 199 -10.28 10.22 0.15
CA GLY A 199 -8.87 9.93 0.43
C GLY A 199 -8.45 10.31 1.85
N LEU A 200 -8.84 11.49 2.33
CA LEU A 200 -8.59 11.91 3.73
C LEU A 200 -9.34 11.02 4.71
N ARG A 201 -10.58 10.59 4.40
CA ARG A 201 -11.33 9.64 5.23
C ARG A 201 -10.59 8.30 5.33
N LEU A 202 -10.08 7.78 4.22
CA LEU A 202 -9.30 6.54 4.20
C LEU A 202 -8.03 6.66 5.07
N LEU A 203 -7.30 7.78 4.95
CA LEU A 203 -6.13 8.04 5.78
C LEU A 203 -6.51 8.19 7.27
N ALA A 204 -7.64 8.85 7.59
CA ALA A 204 -8.14 8.93 8.96
C ALA A 204 -8.44 7.54 9.53
N ASN A 205 -9.10 6.68 8.76
CA ASN A 205 -9.39 5.30 9.14
C ASN A 205 -8.10 4.50 9.39
N TYR A 206 -7.07 4.68 8.53
CA TYR A 206 -5.76 4.06 8.73
C TYR A 206 -5.11 4.54 10.04
N VAL A 207 -5.10 5.85 10.30
CA VAL A 207 -4.56 6.44 11.53
C VAL A 207 -5.30 5.91 12.77
N ASP A 208 -6.61 5.71 12.69
CA ASP A 208 -7.43 5.14 13.79
C ASP A 208 -7.12 3.64 13.99
N LEU A 209 -6.86 2.87 12.93
CA LEU A 209 -6.38 1.49 13.03
C LEU A 209 -5.02 1.42 13.74
N VAL A 210 -4.07 2.28 13.36
CA VAL A 210 -2.76 2.37 14.03
C VAL A 210 -2.94 2.72 15.50
N ARG A 211 -3.71 3.78 15.80
CA ARG A 211 -3.95 4.28 17.17
C ARG A 211 -4.60 3.22 18.08
N SER A 212 -5.55 2.46 17.53
CA SER A 212 -6.31 1.48 18.30
C SER A 212 -5.63 0.12 18.39
N GLY A 213 -4.73 -0.21 17.48
CA GLY A 213 -4.15 -1.54 17.31
C GLY A 213 -5.18 -2.62 16.91
N ARG A 214 -6.39 -2.23 16.50
CA ARG A 214 -7.49 -3.14 16.18
C ARG A 214 -7.50 -3.49 14.70
N TRP A 215 -6.58 -4.35 14.31
CA TRP A 215 -6.50 -4.85 12.93
C TRP A 215 -7.48 -6.00 12.72
N PRO A 216 -8.16 -6.08 11.55
CA PRO A 216 -8.94 -7.25 11.19
C PRO A 216 -8.10 -8.52 11.27
N ALA A 217 -8.74 -9.64 11.62
CA ALA A 217 -8.05 -10.93 11.71
C ALA A 217 -7.30 -11.23 10.39
N GLN A 218 -6.08 -11.73 10.51
CA GLN A 218 -5.31 -12.17 9.35
C GLN A 218 -6.02 -13.34 8.67
N VAL A 219 -6.02 -13.34 7.35
CA VAL A 219 -6.36 -14.55 6.59
C VAL A 219 -5.31 -15.62 6.96
N PRO A 220 -5.72 -16.83 7.39
CA PRO A 220 -4.76 -17.84 7.86
C PRO A 220 -3.71 -18.18 6.79
N ARG A 221 -2.44 -18.25 7.19
CA ARG A 221 -1.31 -18.65 6.33
C ARG A 221 -1.44 -20.07 5.75
N SER A 222 -2.29 -20.93 6.32
CA SER A 222 -2.46 -22.33 5.91
C SER A 222 -2.90 -22.53 4.46
N ILE A 223 -3.31 -21.47 3.77
CA ILE A 223 -3.67 -21.51 2.34
C ILE A 223 -2.47 -21.07 1.47
N LEU A 224 -1.49 -20.34 2.02
CA LEU A 224 -0.31 -19.87 1.30
C LEU A 224 0.85 -20.89 1.30
N ASP A 225 0.92 -21.77 2.32
CA ASP A 225 2.00 -22.77 2.45
C ASP A 225 1.74 -24.08 1.66
N ALA A 226 0.53 -24.26 1.13
CA ALA A 226 0.16 -25.48 0.40
C ALA A 226 0.75 -25.59 -1.02
N SER A 227 1.31 -24.52 -1.58
CA SER A 227 1.85 -24.50 -2.96
C SER A 227 3.38 -24.61 -3.07
N VAL A 228 4.10 -24.79 -1.94
CA VAL A 228 5.59 -24.94 -1.94
C VAL A 228 6.04 -26.41 -1.86
N ALA A 229 5.10 -27.35 -1.87
CA ALA A 229 5.41 -28.79 -1.81
C ALA A 229 4.88 -29.53 -3.04
N VAL A 230 5.49 -29.28 -4.23
CA VAL A 230 5.58 -30.24 -5.37
C VAL A 230 6.86 -29.94 -6.14
#